data_4e0dc1225338f56a1a0f23ff645c2734
#
_entry.id   4e0dc1225338f56a1a0f23ff645c2734
#
_cell.length_a   1.000
_cell.length_b   1.000
_cell.length_c   1.000
_cell.angle_alpha   90.00
_cell.angle_beta   90.00
_cell.angle_gamma   90.00
#
_symmetry.space_group_name_H-M   'P 1'
#
loop_
_entity.id
_entity.type
_entity.pdbx_description
1 polymer ?
#
loop_
_entity_poly.entity_id
_entity_poly.type
_entity_poly.pdbx_seq_one_letter_code
_entity_poly.pdbx_strand_id
1 'polypeptide(L)'
;MMTILTFLLLAMLSVDATCASDKQTWRRVELKRDITHPQPMTGLVLWPETARRLNDTYGQAIQLEFSYCLPCKVVTGCREDGTIEYDWSWFDRVLEDVASRGHQLIARFRYEYPSSRDVDGQRGTTAVPAYIKQRPDYAETFAENPNNDGPTWYADWTNAELQRFTLQFYTDFARRYAHDRRLAFLEVGFGHWSEYHIYGTTLDIGKNFPSKAFQKQFYEHMNAVMTDIPWAVSINAGDRRYSPVPDEPSLQAIRFGSFDDSFMHKSHELSSGGGWNERCWNAIGKESRWQTGVCGGEVSYYSSNDQRNFLNPDGLYGHTWEEQAAKYHITFMISNDAPRGDVATPERFREGTMATGYRFVVTRCETNGIVTRLSVSNEGVAPLYRDAWFSIGDTRSTASLRGLLPGDEMTVEIPAVPRADGSNLRIVSDHILPQQQIEFVAGRK
;
A
#
# COMPACT_ATOMS: atom_id res chain seq x y z
N MET A 1 -35.44 -91.71 20.66
CA MET A 1 -34.99 -90.94 19.52
C MET A 1 -34.07 -89.87 20.07
N MET A 2 -32.74 -90.08 19.91
CA MET A 2 -31.68 -89.23 20.42
C MET A 2 -31.21 -88.32 19.30
N THR A 3 -31.27 -86.98 19.55
CA THR A 3 -30.76 -86.00 18.56
C THR A 3 -29.41 -85.49 19.11
N ILE A 4 -28.36 -85.78 18.30
CA ILE A 4 -26.97 -85.37 18.60
C ILE A 4 -26.79 -83.92 18.20
N LEU A 5 -26.40 -83.08 19.14
CA LEU A 5 -26.05 -81.67 18.93
C LEU A 5 -24.53 -81.54 18.72
N THR A 6 -24.10 -81.21 17.52
CA THR A 6 -22.67 -81.01 17.19
C THR A 6 -22.32 -79.53 17.45
N PHE A 7 -21.41 -79.25 18.37
CA PHE A 7 -20.83 -77.94 18.62
C PHE A 7 -19.67 -77.69 17.64
N LEU A 8 -19.82 -76.72 16.75
CA LEU A 8 -18.73 -76.18 15.95
C LEU A 8 -17.99 -75.08 16.76
N LEU A 9 -16.73 -75.30 17.12
CA LEU A 9 -15.87 -74.33 17.75
C LEU A 9 -15.25 -73.46 16.65
N LEU A 10 -15.69 -72.15 16.52
CA LEU A 10 -15.08 -71.18 15.64
C LEU A 10 -13.92 -70.52 16.39
N ALA A 11 -12.67 -70.84 16.02
CA ALA A 11 -11.49 -70.13 16.50
C ALA A 11 -11.41 -68.76 15.80
N MET A 12 -11.70 -67.69 16.53
CA MET A 12 -11.39 -66.33 16.09
C MET A 12 -9.89 -66.08 16.24
N LEU A 13 -9.18 -66.05 15.11
CA LEU A 13 -7.83 -65.47 15.04
C LEU A 13 -7.98 -63.94 15.08
N SER A 14 -7.69 -63.31 16.21
CA SER A 14 -7.48 -61.89 16.33
C SER A 14 -6.16 -61.52 15.66
N VAL A 15 -6.25 -60.98 14.47
CA VAL A 15 -5.10 -60.27 13.87
C VAL A 15 -4.98 -58.93 14.56
N ASP A 16 -4.11 -58.85 15.52
CA ASP A 16 -3.65 -57.53 16.05
C ASP A 16 -2.88 -56.83 14.96
N ALA A 17 -3.60 -55.99 14.19
CA ALA A 17 -2.99 -55.01 13.31
C ALA A 17 -2.41 -53.92 14.24
N THR A 18 -1.18 -54.08 14.72
CA THR A 18 -0.39 -53.00 15.25
C THR A 18 -0.18 -51.98 14.12
N CYS A 19 -1.06 -51.00 14.09
CA CYS A 19 -0.83 -49.79 13.31
C CYS A 19 0.36 -49.10 13.96
N ALA A 20 1.57 -49.41 13.52
CA ALA A 20 2.74 -48.61 13.79
C ALA A 20 2.49 -47.25 13.17
N SER A 21 2.04 -46.30 13.97
CA SER A 21 2.09 -44.88 13.57
C SER A 21 3.58 -44.56 13.42
N ASP A 22 4.07 -44.61 12.18
CA ASP A 22 5.36 -44.02 11.85
C ASP A 22 5.31 -42.57 12.31
N LYS A 23 5.88 -42.31 13.50
CA LYS A 23 6.13 -40.96 13.95
C LYS A 23 7.13 -40.38 12.95
N GLN A 24 6.60 -39.71 11.91
CA GLN A 24 7.42 -39.01 10.93
C GLN A 24 8.38 -38.09 11.69
N THR A 25 9.66 -38.43 11.65
CA THR A 25 10.70 -37.71 12.39
C THR A 25 11.00 -36.42 11.66
N TRP A 26 10.71 -35.28 12.28
CA TRP A 26 11.07 -33.97 11.76
C TRP A 26 12.58 -33.78 11.91
N ARG A 27 13.24 -33.39 10.84
CA ARG A 27 14.65 -33.01 10.81
C ARG A 27 14.79 -31.54 10.50
N ARG A 28 15.68 -30.88 11.19
CA ARG A 28 16.01 -29.47 10.94
C ARG A 28 16.71 -29.32 9.59
N VAL A 29 16.36 -28.25 8.87
CA VAL A 29 17.03 -27.80 7.65
C VAL A 29 17.74 -26.49 8.01
N GLU A 30 19.08 -26.49 7.87
CA GLU A 30 19.87 -25.31 8.13
C GLU A 30 19.79 -24.35 6.93
N LEU A 31 19.33 -23.14 7.19
CA LEU A 31 19.23 -22.07 6.21
C LEU A 31 20.22 -20.96 6.57
N LYS A 32 20.80 -20.33 5.55
CA LYS A 32 21.58 -19.09 5.68
C LYS A 32 21.10 -18.11 4.62
N ARG A 33 20.38 -17.09 5.04
CA ARG A 33 19.78 -16.06 4.18
C ARG A 33 19.86 -14.71 4.86
N ASP A 34 20.06 -13.67 4.08
CA ASP A 34 19.95 -12.30 4.54
C ASP A 34 19.14 -11.47 3.52
N ILE A 35 18.62 -10.34 3.94
CA ILE A 35 17.97 -9.36 3.11
C ILE A 35 19.06 -8.39 2.66
N THR A 36 19.29 -8.35 1.37
CA THR A 36 20.36 -7.54 0.75
C THR A 36 19.82 -6.42 -0.13
N HIS A 37 18.54 -6.48 -0.48
CA HIS A 37 17.88 -5.49 -1.34
C HIS A 37 16.62 -4.94 -0.67
N PRO A 38 16.19 -3.73 -1.05
CA PRO A 38 14.87 -3.22 -0.67
C PRO A 38 13.76 -4.20 -1.03
N GLN A 39 12.79 -4.34 -0.14
CA GLN A 39 11.69 -5.26 -0.34
C GLN A 39 10.64 -4.66 -1.30
N PRO A 40 10.02 -5.45 -2.19
CA PRO A 40 8.92 -4.99 -3.04
C PRO A 40 7.79 -4.37 -2.23
N MET A 41 7.10 -3.39 -2.80
CA MET A 41 5.94 -2.71 -2.21
C MET A 41 6.26 -1.96 -0.90
N THR A 42 7.51 -1.65 -0.62
CA THR A 42 7.94 -0.84 0.55
C THR A 42 9.02 0.14 0.16
N GLY A 43 9.28 1.12 1.00
CA GLY A 43 10.48 1.93 0.91
C GLY A 43 10.28 3.41 0.65
N LEU A 44 11.40 4.07 0.51
CA LEU A 44 11.43 5.44 -0.01
C LEU A 44 11.04 5.44 -1.49
N VAL A 45 10.35 6.49 -1.89
CA VAL A 45 9.69 6.61 -3.19
C VAL A 45 10.22 7.82 -3.93
N LEU A 46 10.45 7.70 -5.23
CA LEU A 46 10.81 8.82 -6.10
C LEU A 46 9.68 9.15 -7.07
N TRP A 47 9.65 10.39 -7.54
CA TRP A 47 8.86 10.76 -8.72
C TRP A 47 9.44 10.12 -9.98
N PRO A 48 8.64 9.74 -11.01
CA PRO A 48 9.16 9.06 -12.20
C PRO A 48 10.24 9.84 -12.95
N GLU A 49 10.15 11.17 -12.98
CA GLU A 49 11.16 12.02 -13.60
C GLU A 49 12.49 11.95 -12.83
N THR A 50 12.42 11.95 -11.52
CA THR A 50 13.60 11.84 -10.64
C THR A 50 14.17 10.43 -10.71
N ALA A 51 13.32 9.39 -10.64
CA ALA A 51 13.74 8.00 -10.75
C ALA A 51 14.43 7.73 -12.09
N ARG A 52 13.87 8.21 -13.21
CA ARG A 52 14.48 8.07 -14.54
C ARG A 52 15.85 8.75 -14.62
N ARG A 53 15.98 9.96 -14.07
CA ARG A 53 17.23 10.72 -14.06
C ARG A 53 18.32 10.11 -13.17
N LEU A 54 17.93 9.46 -12.09
CA LEU A 54 18.83 8.93 -11.06
C LEU A 54 18.90 7.39 -11.06
N ASN A 55 18.37 6.72 -12.09
CA ASN A 55 18.26 5.26 -12.11
C ASN A 55 19.60 4.54 -11.91
N ASP A 56 20.67 5.03 -12.55
CA ASP A 56 21.99 4.42 -12.46
C ASP A 56 22.62 4.48 -11.06
N THR A 57 22.13 5.39 -10.20
CA THR A 57 22.69 5.60 -8.86
C THR A 57 21.73 5.18 -7.74
N TYR A 58 20.47 5.49 -7.87
CA TYR A 58 19.46 5.26 -6.82
C TYR A 58 18.41 4.20 -7.21
N GLY A 59 18.38 3.73 -8.46
CA GLY A 59 17.39 2.76 -8.91
C GLY A 59 17.36 1.47 -8.09
N GLN A 60 18.53 1.02 -7.61
CA GLN A 60 18.62 -0.16 -6.75
C GLN A 60 18.30 0.13 -5.26
N ALA A 61 18.09 1.39 -4.90
CA ALA A 61 17.76 1.80 -3.53
C ALA A 61 16.26 1.94 -3.31
N ILE A 62 15.44 1.80 -4.33
CA ILE A 62 13.98 1.94 -4.28
C ILE A 62 13.27 0.77 -4.95
N GLN A 63 11.98 0.61 -4.63
CA GLN A 63 11.07 -0.34 -5.27
C GLN A 63 9.80 0.34 -5.79
N LEU A 64 9.61 1.61 -5.46
CA LEU A 64 8.38 2.34 -5.69
C LEU A 64 8.64 3.70 -6.34
N GLU A 65 7.73 4.09 -7.24
CA GLU A 65 7.61 5.45 -7.76
C GLU A 65 6.19 5.96 -7.54
N PHE A 66 6.03 7.28 -7.39
CA PHE A 66 4.73 7.91 -7.16
C PHE A 66 4.37 8.87 -8.29
N SER A 67 3.12 8.83 -8.74
CA SER A 67 2.62 9.81 -9.72
C SER A 67 1.19 10.25 -9.45
N TYR A 68 0.93 11.54 -9.63
CA TYR A 68 -0.44 12.01 -9.81
C TYR A 68 -1.02 11.51 -11.13
N CYS A 69 -2.29 11.10 -11.07
CA CYS A 69 -3.06 10.62 -12.21
C CYS A 69 -4.34 11.44 -12.37
N LEU A 70 -4.80 11.56 -13.61
CA LEU A 70 -5.90 12.44 -13.96
C LEU A 70 -7.03 11.63 -14.58
N PRO A 71 -8.24 11.59 -13.98
CA PRO A 71 -9.38 10.89 -14.57
C PRO A 71 -9.71 11.38 -16.00
N CYS A 72 -9.59 12.68 -16.26
CA CYS A 72 -9.84 13.26 -17.59
C CYS A 72 -8.89 12.72 -18.70
N LYS A 73 -7.75 12.13 -18.35
CA LYS A 73 -6.80 11.53 -19.31
C LYS A 73 -7.19 10.12 -19.75
N VAL A 74 -8.06 9.46 -19.00
CA VAL A 74 -8.46 8.08 -19.28
C VAL A 74 -9.94 7.95 -19.64
N VAL A 75 -10.76 8.98 -19.39
CA VAL A 75 -12.18 8.99 -19.73
C VAL A 75 -12.39 9.69 -21.06
N THR A 76 -12.96 8.99 -22.03
CA THR A 76 -13.23 9.50 -23.37
C THR A 76 -14.67 9.96 -23.55
N GLY A 77 -15.61 9.46 -22.74
CA GLY A 77 -17.02 9.82 -22.83
C GLY A 77 -17.92 9.05 -21.88
N CYS A 78 -19.21 9.28 -22.05
CA CYS A 78 -20.27 8.53 -21.39
C CYS A 78 -21.41 8.31 -22.38
N ARG A 79 -21.88 7.08 -22.51
CA ARG A 79 -23.00 6.71 -23.39
C ARG A 79 -24.33 7.17 -22.80
N GLU A 80 -25.37 7.16 -23.61
CA GLU A 80 -26.73 7.51 -23.18
C GLU A 80 -27.27 6.59 -22.07
N ASP A 81 -26.83 5.32 -22.04
CA ASP A 81 -27.17 4.36 -20.99
C ASP A 81 -26.39 4.55 -19.67
N GLY A 82 -25.51 5.56 -19.62
CA GLY A 82 -24.66 5.87 -18.45
C GLY A 82 -23.36 5.08 -18.39
N THR A 83 -23.05 4.26 -19.40
CA THR A 83 -21.77 3.53 -19.47
C THR A 83 -20.63 4.50 -19.74
N ILE A 84 -19.62 4.51 -18.87
CA ILE A 84 -18.43 5.37 -19.05
C ILE A 84 -17.49 4.70 -20.04
N GLU A 85 -16.96 5.48 -20.96
CA GLU A 85 -16.01 5.04 -21.97
C GLU A 85 -14.59 5.45 -21.57
N TYR A 86 -13.65 4.50 -21.64
CA TYR A 86 -12.27 4.69 -21.22
C TYR A 86 -11.27 4.40 -22.33
N ASP A 87 -10.21 5.21 -22.39
CA ASP A 87 -8.93 4.86 -23.01
C ASP A 87 -7.84 4.85 -21.93
N TRP A 88 -7.51 3.68 -21.46
CA TRP A 88 -6.51 3.48 -20.41
C TRP A 88 -5.06 3.56 -20.93
N SER A 89 -4.83 3.75 -22.21
CA SER A 89 -3.49 3.71 -22.82
C SER A 89 -2.51 4.69 -22.21
N TRP A 90 -2.99 5.86 -21.75
CA TRP A 90 -2.15 6.82 -21.04
C TRP A 90 -1.66 6.26 -19.69
N PHE A 91 -2.55 5.68 -18.89
CA PHE A 91 -2.19 5.12 -17.60
C PHE A 91 -1.35 3.85 -17.76
N ASP A 92 -1.65 3.01 -18.73
CA ASP A 92 -0.85 1.83 -19.05
C ASP A 92 0.60 2.21 -19.43
N ARG A 93 0.82 3.34 -20.16
CA ARG A 93 2.18 3.85 -20.43
C ARG A 93 2.90 4.33 -19.19
N VAL A 94 2.20 4.96 -18.24
CA VAL A 94 2.81 5.35 -16.94
C VAL A 94 3.27 4.11 -16.18
N LEU A 95 2.42 3.09 -16.09
CA LEU A 95 2.76 1.80 -15.45
C LEU A 95 3.96 1.12 -16.14
N GLU A 96 3.99 1.11 -17.48
CA GLU A 96 5.08 0.50 -18.25
C GLU A 96 6.40 1.23 -18.05
N ASP A 97 6.38 2.56 -18.08
CA ASP A 97 7.57 3.39 -17.85
C ASP A 97 8.20 3.10 -16.47
N VAL A 98 7.39 3.06 -15.42
CA VAL A 98 7.83 2.74 -14.05
C VAL A 98 8.35 1.29 -13.97
N ALA A 99 7.60 0.33 -14.50
CA ALA A 99 7.97 -1.09 -14.47
C ALA A 99 9.24 -1.39 -15.27
N SER A 100 9.53 -0.61 -16.32
CA SER A 100 10.76 -0.75 -17.11
C SER A 100 12.04 -0.52 -16.28
N ARG A 101 11.94 0.22 -15.18
CA ARG A 101 13.03 0.43 -14.20
C ARG A 101 13.05 -0.59 -13.07
N GLY A 102 12.10 -1.54 -13.03
CA GLY A 102 12.00 -2.53 -11.97
C GLY A 102 11.18 -2.07 -10.76
N HIS A 103 10.45 -0.96 -10.87
CA HIS A 103 9.69 -0.36 -9.79
C HIS A 103 8.18 -0.52 -10.01
N GLN A 104 7.41 -0.39 -8.93
CA GLN A 104 5.95 -0.38 -8.97
C GLN A 104 5.40 1.03 -8.70
N LEU A 105 4.27 1.34 -9.29
CA LEU A 105 3.64 2.65 -9.17
C LEU A 105 2.76 2.73 -7.92
N ILE A 106 2.88 3.83 -7.17
CA ILE A 106 1.84 4.37 -6.30
C ILE A 106 1.11 5.44 -7.11
N ALA A 107 -0.20 5.28 -7.34
CA ALA A 107 -0.98 6.21 -8.13
C ALA A 107 -1.94 7.00 -7.24
N ARG A 108 -2.02 8.31 -7.45
CA ARG A 108 -3.00 9.20 -6.79
C ARG A 108 -3.83 9.90 -7.85
N PHE A 109 -5.06 9.47 -8.05
CA PHE A 109 -6.01 10.18 -8.90
C PHE A 109 -6.54 11.40 -8.16
N ARG A 110 -6.52 12.56 -8.84
CA ARG A 110 -6.95 13.84 -8.29
C ARG A 110 -7.86 14.60 -9.24
N TYR A 111 -8.71 15.44 -8.70
CA TYR A 111 -9.47 16.42 -9.51
C TYR A 111 -8.82 17.80 -9.46
N GLU A 112 -8.44 18.28 -8.31
CA GLU A 112 -7.97 19.64 -8.08
C GLU A 112 -6.44 19.71 -7.91
N TYR A 113 -5.86 20.77 -8.42
CA TYR A 113 -4.45 21.10 -8.27
C TYR A 113 -4.24 22.61 -8.44
N PRO A 114 -3.77 23.34 -7.41
CA PRO A 114 -3.45 24.74 -7.55
C PRO A 114 -2.19 24.87 -8.39
N SER A 115 -2.26 25.52 -9.53
CA SER A 115 -1.07 25.61 -10.36
C SER A 115 -1.26 26.48 -11.58
N SER A 116 -0.14 27.04 -12.05
CA SER A 116 0.03 27.47 -13.44
C SER A 116 0.18 26.30 -14.42
N ARG A 117 0.21 25.04 -13.93
CA ARG A 117 0.35 23.86 -14.78
C ARG A 117 -0.97 23.56 -15.50
N ASP A 118 -0.82 23.11 -16.74
CA ASP A 118 -1.96 22.75 -17.56
C ASP A 118 -2.49 21.37 -17.20
N VAL A 119 -3.80 21.28 -17.11
CA VAL A 119 -4.55 20.04 -17.21
C VAL A 119 -5.32 20.12 -18.52
N ASP A 120 -5.03 19.25 -19.46
CA ASP A 120 -5.62 19.25 -20.81
C ASP A 120 -5.57 20.61 -21.54
N GLY A 121 -4.45 21.34 -21.37
CA GLY A 121 -4.24 22.66 -22.01
C GLY A 121 -4.90 23.83 -21.26
N GLN A 122 -5.47 23.62 -20.06
CA GLN A 122 -6.07 24.67 -19.26
C GLN A 122 -5.40 24.77 -17.89
N ARG A 123 -4.96 25.98 -17.53
CA ARG A 123 -4.31 26.24 -16.26
C ARG A 123 -5.29 26.14 -15.10
N GLY A 124 -4.89 25.44 -14.04
CA GLY A 124 -5.63 25.32 -12.78
C GLY A 124 -7.00 24.64 -12.90
N THR A 125 -7.40 24.20 -14.07
CA THR A 125 -8.68 23.49 -14.24
C THR A 125 -8.68 22.15 -13.53
N THR A 126 -9.87 21.65 -13.18
CA THR A 126 -10.01 20.32 -12.57
C THR A 126 -9.75 19.22 -13.60
N ALA A 127 -9.38 18.04 -13.10
CA ALA A 127 -9.28 16.81 -13.91
C ALA A 127 -10.60 16.03 -13.99
N VAL A 128 -11.72 16.70 -13.78
CA VAL A 128 -13.07 16.15 -14.03
C VAL A 128 -13.23 15.87 -15.51
N PRO A 129 -13.80 14.71 -15.93
CA PRO A 129 -13.99 14.37 -17.33
C PRO A 129 -14.81 15.40 -18.10
N ALA A 130 -14.45 15.61 -19.37
CA ALA A 130 -15.04 16.63 -20.22
C ALA A 130 -16.58 16.49 -20.37
N TYR A 131 -17.10 15.26 -20.43
CA TYR A 131 -18.54 15.04 -20.56
C TYR A 131 -19.34 15.54 -19.33
N ILE A 132 -18.72 15.56 -18.12
CA ILE A 132 -19.33 16.13 -16.92
C ILE A 132 -19.23 17.64 -16.96
N LYS A 133 -18.07 18.19 -17.32
CA LYS A 133 -17.88 19.66 -17.42
C LYS A 133 -18.80 20.33 -18.44
N GLN A 134 -19.25 19.59 -19.46
CA GLN A 134 -20.18 20.08 -20.50
C GLN A 134 -21.65 20.05 -20.05
N ARG A 135 -21.95 19.50 -18.90
CA ARG A 135 -23.33 19.45 -18.39
C ARG A 135 -23.81 20.84 -17.96
N PRO A 136 -25.06 21.21 -18.24
CA PRO A 136 -25.61 22.50 -17.84
C PRO A 136 -25.80 22.65 -16.32
N ASP A 137 -25.80 21.54 -15.58
CA ASP A 137 -25.95 21.47 -14.14
C ASP A 137 -24.60 21.31 -13.40
N TYR A 138 -23.46 21.57 -14.07
CA TYR A 138 -22.12 21.50 -13.50
C TYR A 138 -21.44 22.86 -13.50
N ALA A 139 -20.95 23.34 -12.34
CA ALA A 139 -20.29 24.62 -12.20
C ALA A 139 -19.19 24.62 -11.15
N GLU A 140 -17.94 24.70 -11.59
CA GLU A 140 -16.75 24.70 -10.72
C GLU A 140 -16.64 26.01 -9.91
N THR A 141 -16.06 25.92 -8.70
CA THR A 141 -15.71 27.08 -7.88
C THR A 141 -14.28 27.53 -8.21
N PHE A 142 -14.09 28.79 -8.50
CA PHE A 142 -12.78 29.38 -8.78
C PHE A 142 -12.14 30.02 -7.55
N ALA A 143 -10.83 29.81 -7.40
CA ALA A 143 -9.97 30.51 -6.45
C ALA A 143 -8.73 31.06 -7.16
N GLU A 144 -8.47 32.38 -7.00
CA GLU A 144 -7.50 33.10 -7.84
C GLU A 144 -6.05 32.68 -7.58
N ASN A 145 -5.64 32.63 -6.34
CA ASN A 145 -4.26 32.29 -5.97
C ASN A 145 -4.18 31.59 -4.60
N PRO A 146 -4.76 30.40 -4.48
CA PRO A 146 -4.72 29.69 -3.23
C PRO A 146 -3.27 29.30 -2.88
N ASN A 147 -2.89 29.55 -1.63
CA ASN A 147 -1.60 29.16 -1.08
C ASN A 147 -0.37 29.61 -1.90
N ASN A 148 -0.51 30.68 -2.70
CA ASN A 148 0.51 31.21 -3.61
C ASN A 148 0.98 30.25 -4.74
N ASP A 149 0.23 29.21 -5.03
CA ASP A 149 0.57 28.22 -6.06
C ASP A 149 -0.04 28.51 -7.44
N GLY A 150 -0.89 29.54 -7.54
CA GLY A 150 -1.58 29.94 -8.76
C GLY A 150 -3.08 29.66 -8.76
N PRO A 151 -3.78 29.98 -9.84
CA PRO A 151 -5.22 29.82 -9.93
C PRO A 151 -5.60 28.32 -9.85
N THR A 152 -6.77 28.06 -9.27
CA THR A 152 -7.34 26.73 -9.21
C THR A 152 -8.84 26.75 -9.34
N TRP A 153 -9.39 25.62 -9.77
CA TRP A 153 -10.81 25.34 -9.81
C TRP A 153 -11.12 24.15 -8.93
N TYR A 154 -12.25 24.20 -8.22
CA TYR A 154 -12.76 23.09 -7.41
C TYR A 154 -13.97 22.47 -8.10
N ALA A 155 -14.02 21.14 -8.10
CA ALA A 155 -15.10 20.37 -8.65
C ALA A 155 -16.44 20.68 -7.96
N ASP A 156 -17.53 20.61 -8.74
CA ASP A 156 -18.88 20.82 -8.24
C ASP A 156 -19.46 19.53 -7.66
N TRP A 157 -19.37 19.39 -6.35
CA TRP A 157 -19.87 18.22 -5.63
C TRP A 157 -21.39 18.24 -5.39
N THR A 158 -22.11 19.28 -5.85
CA THR A 158 -23.58 19.23 -5.96
C THR A 158 -24.03 18.36 -7.12
N ASN A 159 -23.15 18.14 -8.10
CA ASN A 159 -23.46 17.43 -9.32
C ASN A 159 -23.57 15.91 -9.07
N ALA A 160 -24.75 15.36 -9.29
CA ALA A 160 -25.01 13.93 -9.08
C ALA A 160 -24.19 13.02 -10.03
N GLU A 161 -23.91 13.49 -11.24
CA GLU A 161 -23.13 12.72 -12.20
C GLU A 161 -21.66 12.64 -11.80
N LEU A 162 -21.07 13.71 -11.24
CA LEU A 162 -19.72 13.65 -10.68
C LEU A 162 -19.62 12.64 -9.55
N GLN A 163 -20.61 12.61 -8.65
CA GLN A 163 -20.66 11.64 -7.55
C GLN A 163 -20.78 10.21 -8.10
N ARG A 164 -21.70 9.96 -9.03
CA ARG A 164 -21.88 8.65 -9.68
C ARG A 164 -20.59 8.22 -10.40
N PHE A 165 -20.01 9.13 -11.20
CA PHE A 165 -18.77 8.89 -11.91
C PHE A 165 -17.65 8.48 -10.97
N THR A 166 -17.45 9.21 -9.88
CA THR A 166 -16.37 8.93 -8.92
C THR A 166 -16.44 7.50 -8.38
N LEU A 167 -17.62 7.02 -8.02
CA LEU A 167 -17.80 5.64 -7.55
C LEU A 167 -17.58 4.63 -8.68
N GLN A 168 -18.16 4.86 -9.85
CA GLN A 168 -18.05 3.96 -11.00
C GLN A 168 -16.60 3.86 -11.51
N PHE A 169 -15.88 4.98 -11.52
CA PHE A 169 -14.47 5.02 -11.91
C PHE A 169 -13.61 4.04 -11.10
N TYR A 170 -13.75 4.04 -9.78
CA TYR A 170 -12.99 3.12 -8.93
C TYR A 170 -13.45 1.67 -9.05
N THR A 171 -14.73 1.42 -9.37
CA THR A 171 -15.20 0.07 -9.72
C THR A 171 -14.51 -0.45 -10.99
N ASP A 172 -14.48 0.37 -12.04
CA ASP A 172 -13.90 -0.01 -13.32
C ASP A 172 -12.36 -0.11 -13.24
N PHE A 173 -11.74 0.78 -12.45
CA PHE A 173 -10.32 0.74 -12.14
C PHE A 173 -9.95 -0.56 -11.41
N ALA A 174 -10.67 -0.92 -10.35
CA ALA A 174 -10.43 -2.15 -9.60
C ALA A 174 -10.57 -3.38 -10.50
N ARG A 175 -11.62 -3.45 -11.31
CA ARG A 175 -11.84 -4.55 -12.26
C ARG A 175 -10.67 -4.72 -13.23
N ARG A 176 -10.06 -3.63 -13.68
CA ARG A 176 -8.97 -3.66 -14.64
C ARG A 176 -7.62 -3.96 -14.01
N TYR A 177 -7.30 -3.33 -12.86
CA TYR A 177 -5.94 -3.29 -12.32
C TYR A 177 -5.74 -4.08 -11.02
N ALA A 178 -6.74 -4.80 -10.50
CA ALA A 178 -6.63 -5.56 -9.25
C ALA A 178 -5.42 -6.51 -9.21
N HIS A 179 -5.09 -7.11 -10.36
CA HIS A 179 -3.99 -8.06 -10.50
C HIS A 179 -2.81 -7.52 -11.32
N ASP A 180 -2.78 -6.21 -11.61
CA ASP A 180 -1.65 -5.62 -12.32
C ASP A 180 -0.44 -5.50 -11.40
N ARG A 181 0.62 -6.23 -11.71
CA ARG A 181 1.86 -6.27 -10.92
C ARG A 181 2.63 -4.96 -10.90
N ARG A 182 2.35 -4.07 -11.86
CA ARG A 182 3.00 -2.76 -11.98
C ARG A 182 2.43 -1.74 -10.99
N LEU A 183 1.22 -1.99 -10.45
CA LEU A 183 0.54 -1.13 -9.48
C LEU A 183 0.73 -1.66 -8.05
N ALA A 184 1.39 -0.88 -7.19
CA ALA A 184 1.56 -1.21 -5.78
C ALA A 184 0.31 -0.82 -4.96
N PHE A 185 0.01 0.49 -4.91
CA PHE A 185 -1.01 1.08 -4.05
C PHE A 185 -1.76 2.20 -4.76
N LEU A 186 -2.91 2.57 -4.19
CA LEU A 186 -3.60 3.81 -4.50
C LEU A 186 -3.56 4.77 -3.31
N GLU A 187 -3.42 6.05 -3.59
CA GLU A 187 -3.79 7.12 -2.69
C GLU A 187 -5.03 7.82 -3.24
N VAL A 188 -5.99 8.08 -2.38
CA VAL A 188 -7.30 8.64 -2.78
C VAL A 188 -7.72 9.74 -1.82
N GLY A 189 -8.51 10.68 -2.31
CA GLY A 189 -9.04 11.77 -1.48
C GLY A 189 -9.77 12.83 -2.30
N PHE A 190 -9.93 13.98 -1.70
CA PHE A 190 -10.70 15.11 -2.25
C PHE A 190 -9.96 16.42 -1.98
N GLY A 191 -10.31 17.46 -2.71
CA GLY A 191 -9.69 18.76 -2.62
C GLY A 191 -8.31 18.80 -3.27
N HIS A 192 -7.55 19.84 -2.98
CA HIS A 192 -6.20 20.01 -3.52
C HIS A 192 -5.37 18.76 -3.29
N TRP A 193 -4.70 18.29 -4.33
CA TRP A 193 -3.83 17.11 -4.36
C TRP A 193 -4.49 15.81 -3.89
N SER A 194 -5.81 15.79 -3.72
CA SER A 194 -6.55 14.71 -3.02
C SER A 194 -6.18 14.58 -1.53
N GLU A 195 -5.77 15.67 -0.87
CA GLU A 195 -5.22 15.71 0.49
C GLU A 195 -6.13 16.40 1.50
N TYR A 196 -7.40 16.61 1.17
CA TYR A 196 -8.38 17.25 2.06
C TYR A 196 -8.03 18.73 2.34
N HIS A 197 -7.55 19.43 1.34
CA HIS A 197 -7.25 20.86 1.40
C HIS A 197 -8.21 21.67 0.52
N ILE A 198 -8.66 22.80 1.05
CA ILE A 198 -9.33 23.89 0.34
C ILE A 198 -8.63 25.19 0.69
N TYR A 199 -8.04 25.84 -0.30
CA TYR A 199 -7.34 27.10 -0.15
C TYR A 199 -7.91 28.16 -1.09
N GLY A 200 -7.78 29.45 -0.71
CA GLY A 200 -8.17 30.59 -1.54
C GLY A 200 -9.68 30.82 -1.71
N THR A 201 -10.50 29.96 -1.14
CA THR A 201 -11.96 30.10 -1.07
C THR A 201 -12.49 29.49 0.24
N THR A 202 -13.74 29.81 0.59
CA THR A 202 -14.37 29.23 1.77
C THR A 202 -14.74 27.77 1.50
N LEU A 203 -14.43 26.88 2.44
CA LEU A 203 -14.88 25.51 2.42
C LEU A 203 -16.41 25.46 2.48
N ASP A 204 -17.05 24.94 1.44
CA ASP A 204 -18.50 24.74 1.32
C ASP A 204 -18.76 23.25 1.08
N ILE A 205 -18.99 22.52 2.21
CA ILE A 205 -19.21 21.08 2.21
C ILE A 205 -20.50 20.73 1.45
N GLY A 206 -20.38 19.89 0.45
CA GLY A 206 -21.45 19.50 -0.47
C GLY A 206 -21.46 20.32 -1.76
N LYS A 207 -20.55 21.31 -1.90
CA LYS A 207 -20.41 22.12 -3.10
C LYS A 207 -19.01 22.09 -3.67
N ASN A 208 -18.03 22.81 -3.10
CA ASN A 208 -16.65 22.79 -3.56
C ASN A 208 -15.80 21.71 -2.86
N PHE A 209 -16.43 20.94 -2.00
CA PHE A 209 -15.88 19.76 -1.35
C PHE A 209 -17.03 18.75 -1.12
N PRO A 210 -16.81 17.42 -1.24
CA PRO A 210 -17.91 16.47 -1.14
C PRO A 210 -18.59 16.49 0.23
N SER A 211 -19.91 16.29 0.23
CA SER A 211 -20.67 16.18 1.47
C SER A 211 -20.18 14.99 2.31
N LYS A 212 -20.31 15.09 3.63
CA LYS A 212 -19.96 13.97 4.53
C LYS A 212 -20.73 12.69 4.22
N ALA A 213 -21.98 12.81 3.77
CA ALA A 213 -22.78 11.67 3.34
C ALA A 213 -22.19 10.99 2.10
N PHE A 214 -21.77 11.76 1.09
CA PHE A 214 -21.13 11.20 -0.08
C PHE A 214 -19.75 10.62 0.26
N GLN A 215 -18.96 11.26 1.12
CA GLN A 215 -17.68 10.70 1.57
C GLN A 215 -17.88 9.35 2.26
N LYS A 216 -18.90 9.21 3.13
CA LYS A 216 -19.25 7.91 3.75
C LYS A 216 -19.54 6.86 2.67
N GLN A 217 -20.40 7.18 1.72
CA GLN A 217 -20.70 6.29 0.59
C GLN A 217 -19.44 5.92 -0.21
N PHE A 218 -18.54 6.89 -0.44
CA PHE A 218 -17.28 6.66 -1.13
C PHE A 218 -16.37 5.68 -0.36
N TYR A 219 -16.18 5.86 0.94
CA TYR A 219 -15.38 4.93 1.75
C TYR A 219 -15.96 3.52 1.76
N GLU A 220 -17.27 3.38 1.95
CA GLU A 220 -17.97 2.10 1.92
C GLU A 220 -17.83 1.43 0.54
N HIS A 221 -17.96 2.21 -0.53
CA HIS A 221 -17.77 1.73 -1.90
C HIS A 221 -16.34 1.27 -2.16
N MET A 222 -15.35 2.09 -1.79
CA MET A 222 -13.92 1.73 -1.93
C MET A 222 -13.60 0.43 -1.18
N ASN A 223 -14.10 0.27 0.04
CA ASN A 223 -13.91 -0.97 0.81
C ASN A 223 -14.52 -2.20 0.12
N ALA A 224 -15.62 -2.02 -0.60
CA ALA A 224 -16.28 -3.10 -1.33
C ALA A 224 -15.56 -3.48 -2.62
N VAL A 225 -14.97 -2.52 -3.34
CA VAL A 225 -14.38 -2.77 -4.67
C VAL A 225 -12.86 -2.93 -4.65
N MET A 226 -12.14 -2.29 -3.70
CA MET A 226 -10.68 -2.35 -3.59
C MET A 226 -10.22 -3.51 -2.69
N THR A 227 -10.68 -4.72 -2.94
CA THR A 227 -10.35 -5.90 -2.13
C THR A 227 -8.90 -6.34 -2.27
N ASP A 228 -8.33 -6.13 -3.46
CA ASP A 228 -6.99 -6.59 -3.82
C ASP A 228 -5.97 -5.46 -3.95
N ILE A 229 -6.41 -4.23 -4.20
CA ILE A 229 -5.52 -3.07 -4.27
C ILE A 229 -5.51 -2.36 -2.92
N PRO A 230 -4.39 -2.34 -2.18
CA PRO A 230 -4.27 -1.53 -0.98
C PRO A 230 -4.41 -0.05 -1.33
N TRP A 231 -5.14 0.69 -0.50
CA TRP A 231 -5.36 2.11 -0.71
C TRP A 231 -5.25 2.90 0.60
N ALA A 232 -4.87 4.15 0.49
CA ALA A 232 -4.66 5.06 1.61
C ALA A 232 -5.37 6.39 1.39
N VAL A 233 -5.65 7.08 2.48
CA VAL A 233 -6.29 8.40 2.53
C VAL A 233 -5.40 9.35 3.30
N SER A 234 -5.38 10.63 2.92
CA SER A 234 -4.64 11.66 3.66
C SER A 234 -5.06 11.69 5.13
N ILE A 235 -4.10 11.85 6.02
CA ILE A 235 -4.34 12.05 7.46
C ILE A 235 -5.27 13.22 7.74
N ASN A 236 -5.34 14.21 6.83
CA ASN A 236 -6.22 15.37 6.96
C ASN A 236 -7.72 14.99 6.92
N ALA A 237 -8.07 13.78 6.49
CA ALA A 237 -9.38 13.20 6.75
C ALA A 237 -9.68 13.01 8.26
N GLY A 238 -8.68 13.16 9.13
CA GLY A 238 -8.84 13.27 10.58
C GLY A 238 -9.42 14.61 11.06
N ASP A 239 -9.49 15.63 10.20
CA ASP A 239 -10.13 16.90 10.52
C ASP A 239 -11.65 16.82 10.29
N ARG A 240 -12.41 16.96 11.37
CA ARG A 240 -13.88 16.93 11.35
C ARG A 240 -14.53 17.98 10.45
N ARG A 241 -13.82 19.04 10.08
CA ARG A 241 -14.34 20.03 9.14
C ARG A 241 -14.54 19.44 7.76
N TYR A 242 -13.62 18.58 7.35
CA TYR A 242 -13.59 17.99 6.01
C TYR A 242 -14.28 16.63 5.92
N SER A 243 -14.18 15.81 6.95
CA SER A 243 -14.45 14.38 6.85
C SER A 243 -15.35 13.84 7.96
N PRO A 244 -16.16 12.82 7.70
CA PRO A 244 -16.92 12.11 8.71
C PRO A 244 -16.10 11.05 9.46
N VAL A 245 -14.90 10.69 8.99
CA VAL A 245 -14.13 9.54 9.51
C VAL A 245 -13.92 9.59 11.02
N PRO A 246 -13.56 10.73 11.65
CA PRO A 246 -13.35 10.75 13.10
C PRO A 246 -14.60 10.49 13.95
N ASP A 247 -15.78 10.71 13.38
CA ASP A 247 -17.06 10.65 14.11
C ASP A 247 -17.90 9.40 13.75
N GLU A 248 -17.48 8.62 12.76
CA GLU A 248 -18.22 7.47 12.22
C GLU A 248 -17.50 6.15 12.52
N PRO A 249 -17.90 5.38 13.56
CA PRO A 249 -17.25 4.10 13.90
C PRO A 249 -17.23 3.09 12.75
N SER A 250 -18.24 3.10 11.88
CA SER A 250 -18.30 2.24 10.70
C SER A 250 -17.13 2.51 9.73
N LEU A 251 -16.71 3.78 9.59
CA LEU A 251 -15.60 4.18 8.76
C LEU A 251 -14.25 3.86 9.41
N GLN A 252 -14.17 3.87 10.75
CA GLN A 252 -12.99 3.44 11.46
C GLN A 252 -12.68 1.95 11.23
N ALA A 253 -13.70 1.12 11.00
CA ALA A 253 -13.56 -0.31 10.74
C ALA A 253 -13.18 -0.65 9.27
N ILE A 254 -13.28 0.29 8.34
CA ILE A 254 -12.92 0.09 6.93
C ILE A 254 -11.39 -0.07 6.78
N ARG A 255 -10.99 -1.00 5.92
CA ARG A 255 -9.59 -1.27 5.60
C ARG A 255 -9.07 -0.26 4.58
N PHE A 256 -8.57 0.86 5.04
CA PHE A 256 -7.76 1.79 4.27
C PHE A 256 -6.53 2.19 5.08
N GLY A 257 -5.48 2.57 4.41
CA GLY A 257 -4.27 3.10 5.01
C GLY A 257 -4.31 4.61 5.18
N SER A 258 -3.18 5.19 5.56
CA SER A 258 -3.05 6.64 5.73
C SER A 258 -1.76 7.16 5.11
N PHE A 259 -1.81 8.37 4.59
CA PHE A 259 -0.62 9.09 4.14
C PHE A 259 -0.59 10.52 4.69
N ASP A 260 0.60 10.98 5.03
CA ASP A 260 0.88 12.33 5.52
C ASP A 260 1.57 13.12 4.41
N ASP A 261 1.13 14.33 4.15
CA ASP A 261 1.66 15.21 3.10
C ASP A 261 2.86 16.06 3.55
N SER A 262 3.28 15.94 4.81
CA SER A 262 4.38 16.74 5.38
C SER A 262 5.09 16.05 6.55
N PHE A 263 5.47 14.79 6.35
CA PHE A 263 6.06 13.96 7.40
C PHE A 263 7.40 14.47 7.89
N MET A 264 7.66 14.40 9.21
CA MET A 264 8.90 14.82 9.88
C MET A 264 9.21 16.34 9.81
N HIS A 265 8.22 17.22 9.60
CA HIS A 265 8.49 18.63 9.78
C HIS A 265 8.62 19.01 11.28
N LYS A 266 9.19 20.19 11.56
CA LYS A 266 9.52 20.64 12.93
C LYS A 266 8.36 20.56 13.93
N SER A 267 7.13 20.80 13.48
CA SER A 267 5.92 20.80 14.33
C SER A 267 5.00 19.60 14.06
N HIS A 268 5.53 18.51 13.52
CA HIS A 268 4.76 17.31 13.15
C HIS A 268 4.07 16.66 14.36
N GLU A 269 4.78 16.52 15.46
CA GLU A 269 4.33 15.81 16.65
C GLU A 269 3.71 16.72 17.71
N LEU A 270 2.83 16.14 18.55
CA LEU A 270 2.25 16.81 19.72
C LEU A 270 3.33 17.29 20.69
N SER A 271 4.38 16.49 20.87
CA SER A 271 5.53 16.81 21.74
C SER A 271 6.30 18.04 21.29
N SER A 272 6.26 18.40 20.02
CA SER A 272 6.93 19.57 19.45
C SER A 272 6.16 20.88 19.60
N GLY A 273 4.97 20.85 20.24
CA GLY A 273 4.12 22.01 20.47
C GLY A 273 3.18 22.40 19.31
N GLY A 274 3.25 21.70 18.17
CA GLY A 274 2.32 21.83 17.05
C GLY A 274 1.36 20.65 16.97
N GLY A 275 1.81 19.57 16.37
CA GLY A 275 1.15 18.28 16.37
C GLY A 275 -0.14 18.19 15.54
N TRP A 276 -0.30 19.03 14.52
CA TRP A 276 -1.45 18.91 13.63
C TRP A 276 -1.50 17.54 12.97
N ASN A 277 -0.38 17.11 12.37
CA ASN A 277 -0.28 15.85 11.67
C ASN A 277 -0.54 14.66 12.61
N GLU A 278 0.13 14.62 13.76
CA GLU A 278 -0.09 13.55 14.73
C GLU A 278 -1.53 13.52 15.27
N ARG A 279 -2.18 14.68 15.50
CA ARG A 279 -3.60 14.73 15.87
C ARG A 279 -4.51 14.14 14.79
N CYS A 280 -4.28 14.51 13.54
CA CYS A 280 -5.04 13.99 12.41
C CYS A 280 -4.81 12.47 12.24
N TRP A 281 -3.57 12.03 12.36
CA TRP A 281 -3.23 10.61 12.30
C TRP A 281 -3.93 9.81 13.42
N ASN A 282 -3.89 10.33 14.65
CA ASN A 282 -4.62 9.71 15.77
C ASN A 282 -6.14 9.66 15.51
N ALA A 283 -6.71 10.73 14.94
CA ALA A 283 -8.15 10.82 14.67
C ALA A 283 -8.64 9.83 13.58
N ILE A 284 -7.76 9.41 12.66
CA ILE A 284 -8.11 8.38 11.66
C ILE A 284 -7.71 6.96 12.07
N GLY A 285 -7.20 6.75 13.30
CA GLY A 285 -6.90 5.43 13.85
C GLY A 285 -5.44 5.00 13.74
N LYS A 286 -4.47 5.86 14.04
CA LYS A 286 -3.03 5.59 14.02
C LYS A 286 -2.65 4.24 14.63
N GLU A 287 -3.22 3.88 15.78
CA GLU A 287 -2.82 2.71 16.57
C GLU A 287 -3.14 1.37 15.89
N SER A 288 -4.09 1.33 14.95
CA SER A 288 -4.54 0.06 14.36
C SER A 288 -4.64 0.05 12.84
N ARG A 289 -4.72 1.21 12.22
CA ARG A 289 -4.97 1.32 10.77
C ARG A 289 -3.88 0.66 9.93
N TRP A 290 -2.63 0.81 10.34
CA TRP A 290 -1.48 0.17 9.70
C TRP A 290 -1.55 -1.36 9.69
N GLN A 291 -2.33 -1.99 10.56
CA GLN A 291 -2.47 -3.46 10.58
C GLN A 291 -3.21 -3.98 9.33
N THR A 292 -4.03 -3.15 8.71
CA THR A 292 -4.87 -3.56 7.57
C THR A 292 -4.72 -2.70 6.33
N GLY A 293 -4.04 -1.55 6.41
CA GLY A 293 -3.83 -0.62 5.30
C GLY A 293 -2.46 0.01 5.33
N VAL A 294 -1.93 0.35 4.16
CA VAL A 294 -0.59 0.92 3.98
C VAL A 294 -0.48 2.29 4.65
N CYS A 295 0.60 2.55 5.38
CA CYS A 295 0.90 3.84 5.97
C CYS A 295 2.14 4.46 5.34
N GLY A 296 2.07 5.74 5.02
CA GLY A 296 3.16 6.45 4.37
C GLY A 296 2.91 7.94 4.21
N GLY A 297 3.34 8.47 3.08
CA GLY A 297 3.13 9.87 2.73
C GLY A 297 4.30 10.50 2.03
N GLU A 298 4.57 11.76 2.37
CA GLU A 298 5.60 12.59 1.79
C GLU A 298 6.46 13.22 2.88
N VAL A 299 7.79 13.15 2.73
CA VAL A 299 8.71 13.90 3.59
C VAL A 299 8.42 15.38 3.43
N SER A 300 8.36 16.11 4.55
CA SER A 300 8.11 17.53 4.57
C SER A 300 9.01 18.30 3.59
N TYR A 301 8.40 19.18 2.83
CA TYR A 301 9.08 20.15 1.96
C TYR A 301 8.86 21.59 2.40
N TYR A 302 8.40 21.83 3.62
CA TYR A 302 8.26 23.17 4.19
C TYR A 302 9.59 23.91 4.27
N SER A 303 10.69 23.18 4.37
CA SER A 303 12.02 23.74 4.26
C SER A 303 12.98 22.81 3.51
N SER A 304 13.99 23.40 2.87
CA SER A 304 15.08 22.61 2.28
C SER A 304 15.88 21.83 3.31
N ASN A 305 15.82 22.22 4.59
CA ASN A 305 16.44 21.50 5.70
C ASN A 305 15.78 20.13 5.90
N ASP A 306 14.44 20.05 5.86
CA ASP A 306 13.70 18.82 6.06
C ASP A 306 14.08 17.80 4.99
N GLN A 307 14.05 18.19 3.72
CA GLN A 307 14.36 17.34 2.59
C GLN A 307 15.82 16.86 2.54
N ARG A 308 16.74 17.67 3.03
CA ARG A 308 18.17 17.31 3.03
C ARG A 308 18.56 16.41 4.18
N ASN A 309 17.85 16.52 5.32
CA ASN A 309 18.31 15.94 6.58
C ASN A 309 17.36 14.89 7.18
N PHE A 310 16.25 14.51 6.53
CA PHE A 310 15.36 13.46 7.08
C PHE A 310 16.07 12.11 7.26
N LEU A 311 17.12 11.84 6.47
CA LEU A 311 17.98 10.63 6.59
C LEU A 311 19.23 10.83 7.45
N ASN A 312 19.38 12.00 8.11
CA ASN A 312 20.54 12.20 8.95
C ASN A 312 20.58 11.16 10.09
N PRO A 313 21.69 10.38 10.23
CA PRO A 313 21.81 9.41 11.31
C PRO A 313 21.71 10.03 12.72
N ASP A 314 22.09 11.31 12.87
CA ASP A 314 21.95 12.06 14.11
C ASP A 314 20.51 12.58 14.34
N GLY A 315 19.62 12.35 13.38
CA GLY A 315 18.22 12.76 13.41
C GLY A 315 17.91 14.14 12.86
N LEU A 316 16.63 14.38 12.63
CA LEU A 316 16.03 15.67 12.26
C LEU A 316 15.04 16.05 13.37
N TYR A 317 15.18 17.22 13.95
CA TYR A 317 14.34 17.72 15.06
C TYR A 317 14.26 16.76 16.28
N GLY A 318 15.32 15.99 16.53
CA GLY A 318 15.40 15.05 17.65
C GLY A 318 14.91 13.64 17.36
N HIS A 319 14.60 13.31 16.11
CA HIS A 319 14.13 11.99 15.67
C HIS A 319 14.92 11.48 14.46
N THR A 320 15.32 10.23 14.50
CA THR A 320 15.87 9.55 13.31
C THR A 320 14.75 9.08 12.39
N TRP A 321 15.08 8.84 11.13
CA TRP A 321 14.14 8.25 10.17
C TRP A 321 13.62 6.88 10.65
N GLU A 322 14.51 6.05 11.16
CA GLU A 322 14.20 4.70 11.64
C GLU A 322 13.22 4.73 12.81
N GLU A 323 13.38 5.64 13.76
CA GLU A 323 12.45 5.84 14.88
C GLU A 323 11.08 6.28 14.38
N GLN A 324 11.04 7.22 13.41
CA GLN A 324 9.78 7.70 12.86
C GLN A 324 9.09 6.63 11.99
N ALA A 325 9.85 5.88 11.19
CA ALA A 325 9.32 4.78 10.40
C ALA A 325 8.70 3.69 11.31
N ALA A 326 9.34 3.39 12.44
CA ALA A 326 8.82 2.44 13.41
C ALA A 326 7.59 2.99 14.15
N LYS A 327 7.63 4.24 14.62
CA LYS A 327 6.54 4.89 15.37
C LYS A 327 5.22 4.96 14.58
N TYR A 328 5.32 5.20 13.27
CA TYR A 328 4.16 5.37 12.38
C TYR A 328 3.91 4.17 11.46
N HIS A 329 4.65 3.07 11.66
CA HIS A 329 4.52 1.83 10.87
C HIS A 329 4.60 2.09 9.35
N ILE A 330 5.61 2.85 8.94
CA ILE A 330 5.74 3.32 7.56
C ILE A 330 5.98 2.16 6.60
N THR A 331 5.15 2.07 5.58
CA THR A 331 5.29 1.16 4.45
C THR A 331 6.04 1.83 3.30
N PHE A 332 5.70 3.08 3.01
CA PHE A 332 6.31 3.86 1.92
C PHE A 332 6.42 5.34 2.31
N MET A 333 7.37 6.06 1.71
CA MET A 333 7.49 7.51 1.92
C MET A 333 8.05 8.18 0.68
N ILE A 334 7.30 9.10 0.12
CA ILE A 334 7.76 9.93 -1.00
C ILE A 334 8.81 10.89 -0.47
N SER A 335 10.02 10.80 -1.04
CA SER A 335 11.15 11.61 -0.63
C SER A 335 11.20 12.98 -1.31
N ASN A 336 10.09 13.36 -1.99
CA ASN A 336 9.92 14.63 -2.71
C ASN A 336 11.04 14.90 -3.71
N ASP A 337 11.76 15.99 -3.55
CA ASP A 337 12.88 16.37 -4.41
C ASP A 337 14.20 15.63 -4.08
N ALA A 338 14.17 14.74 -3.11
CA ALA A 338 15.34 13.97 -2.74
C ALA A 338 15.67 12.91 -3.83
N PRO A 339 16.91 12.39 -3.87
CA PRO A 339 17.94 12.63 -2.86
C PRO A 339 18.59 14.00 -3.01
N ARG A 340 18.75 14.73 -1.91
CA ARG A 340 19.43 16.01 -1.85
C ARG A 340 20.47 16.06 -0.74
N GLY A 341 21.58 16.79 -0.99
CA GLY A 341 22.65 17.02 -0.02
C GLY A 341 23.58 15.82 0.20
N ASP A 342 24.48 15.97 1.14
CA ASP A 342 25.55 15.00 1.42
C ASP A 342 25.08 13.80 2.25
N VAL A 343 23.91 13.91 2.90
CA VAL A 343 23.35 12.89 3.80
C VAL A 343 22.68 11.77 3.04
N ALA A 344 21.93 12.08 1.98
CA ALA A 344 21.14 11.11 1.22
C ALA A 344 21.98 10.43 0.14
N THR A 345 23.12 9.80 0.52
CA THR A 345 23.89 8.96 -0.40
C THR A 345 23.07 7.75 -0.87
N PRO A 346 23.41 7.08 -2.00
CA PRO A 346 22.68 5.88 -2.44
C PRO A 346 22.60 4.80 -1.36
N GLU A 347 23.69 4.60 -0.60
CA GLU A 347 23.73 3.63 0.50
C GLU A 347 22.78 4.03 1.63
N ARG A 348 22.83 5.28 2.08
CA ARG A 348 21.96 5.77 3.16
C ARG A 348 20.51 5.79 2.73
N PHE A 349 20.22 6.11 1.47
CA PHE A 349 18.89 6.07 0.91
C PHE A 349 18.33 4.63 0.88
N ARG A 350 19.19 3.65 0.52
CA ARG A 350 18.84 2.23 0.58
C ARG A 350 18.59 1.75 2.02
N GLU A 351 19.42 2.16 2.98
CA GLU A 351 19.20 1.87 4.41
C GLU A 351 17.87 2.43 4.88
N GLY A 352 17.57 3.68 4.54
CA GLY A 352 16.28 4.32 4.85
C GLY A 352 15.09 3.57 4.23
N THR A 353 15.23 3.09 3.00
CA THR A 353 14.24 2.23 2.35
C THR A 353 14.05 0.93 3.13
N MET A 354 15.13 0.27 3.52
CA MET A 354 15.09 -1.01 4.23
C MET A 354 14.59 -0.90 5.69
N ALA A 355 14.49 0.31 6.23
CA ALA A 355 13.91 0.58 7.55
C ALA A 355 12.37 0.59 7.57
N THR A 356 11.73 0.41 6.41
CA THR A 356 10.26 0.45 6.28
C THR A 356 9.68 -0.93 5.97
N GLY A 357 8.35 -1.04 6.10
CA GLY A 357 7.60 -2.21 5.67
C GLY A 357 7.91 -3.48 6.45
N TYR A 358 7.78 -4.61 5.78
CA TYR A 358 7.94 -5.94 6.36
C TYR A 358 9.40 -6.45 6.29
N ARG A 359 9.75 -7.31 7.26
CA ARG A 359 11.02 -8.01 7.33
C ARG A 359 10.81 -9.44 7.82
N PHE A 360 10.68 -10.39 6.91
CA PHE A 360 10.44 -11.78 7.29
C PHE A 360 11.72 -12.48 7.77
N VAL A 361 11.58 -13.20 8.89
CA VAL A 361 12.65 -13.99 9.48
C VAL A 361 12.16 -15.41 9.68
N VAL A 362 12.87 -16.39 9.10
CA VAL A 362 12.63 -17.81 9.34
C VAL A 362 13.40 -18.23 10.57
N THR A 363 12.71 -18.41 11.69
CA THR A 363 13.27 -18.80 12.98
C THR A 363 13.50 -20.30 13.05
N ARG A 364 12.71 -21.10 12.31
CA ARG A 364 12.81 -22.56 12.26
C ARG A 364 12.39 -23.10 10.90
N CYS A 365 13.16 -24.06 10.40
CA CYS A 365 12.84 -24.81 9.19
C CYS A 365 13.04 -26.31 9.45
N GLU A 366 11.99 -27.11 9.24
CA GLU A 366 12.02 -28.56 9.47
C GLU A 366 11.29 -29.30 8.35
N THR A 367 11.72 -30.53 8.06
CA THR A 367 11.01 -31.41 7.13
C THR A 367 10.91 -32.84 7.69
N ASN A 368 9.82 -33.50 7.37
CA ASN A 368 9.60 -34.92 7.64
C ASN A 368 9.84 -35.81 6.40
N GLY A 369 10.36 -35.23 5.30
CA GLY A 369 10.60 -35.92 4.05
C GLY A 369 9.43 -35.84 3.06
N ILE A 370 8.27 -35.27 3.44
CA ILE A 370 7.09 -35.04 2.58
C ILE A 370 6.69 -33.57 2.66
N VAL A 371 6.65 -33.03 3.85
CA VAL A 371 6.23 -31.66 4.14
C VAL A 371 7.39 -30.90 4.78
N THR A 372 7.50 -29.61 4.45
CA THR A 372 8.38 -28.66 5.13
C THR A 372 7.54 -27.71 5.96
N ARG A 373 7.96 -27.49 7.20
CA ARG A 373 7.35 -26.55 8.14
C ARG A 373 8.32 -25.41 8.43
N LEU A 374 7.83 -24.17 8.35
CA LEU A 374 8.58 -22.97 8.68
C LEU A 374 7.88 -22.22 9.82
N SER A 375 8.64 -21.81 10.83
CA SER A 375 8.22 -20.73 11.73
C SER A 375 8.77 -19.42 11.17
N VAL A 376 7.89 -18.44 10.98
CA VAL A 376 8.19 -17.17 10.32
C VAL A 376 7.69 -16.03 11.17
N SER A 377 8.58 -15.11 11.56
CA SER A 377 8.23 -13.85 12.20
C SER A 377 8.36 -12.67 11.22
N ASN A 378 7.65 -11.58 11.54
CA ASN A 378 7.88 -10.28 10.89
C ASN A 378 8.62 -9.37 11.88
N GLU A 379 9.89 -9.07 11.60
CA GLU A 379 10.73 -8.15 12.37
C GLU A 379 10.78 -6.74 11.73
N GLY A 380 9.92 -6.46 10.76
CA GLY A 380 9.78 -5.14 10.16
C GLY A 380 8.93 -4.19 11.00
N VAL A 381 8.53 -3.07 10.41
CA VAL A 381 7.72 -2.05 11.06
C VAL A 381 6.25 -2.05 10.60
N ALA A 382 5.94 -2.76 9.51
CA ALA A 382 4.59 -2.90 8.95
C ALA A 382 4.40 -4.31 8.37
N PRO A 383 3.16 -4.80 8.16
CA PRO A 383 2.91 -6.05 7.46
C PRO A 383 3.01 -5.91 5.94
N LEU A 384 3.02 -7.06 5.26
CA LEU A 384 2.77 -7.12 3.81
C LEU A 384 1.25 -7.14 3.57
N TYR A 385 0.75 -6.27 2.69
CA TYR A 385 -0.70 -6.11 2.45
C TYR A 385 -1.22 -6.87 1.22
N ARG A 386 -0.34 -7.53 0.49
CA ARG A 386 -0.65 -8.40 -0.65
C ARG A 386 -0.28 -9.83 -0.34
N ASP A 387 -0.88 -10.77 -1.05
CA ASP A 387 -0.59 -12.18 -0.85
C ASP A 387 0.82 -12.56 -1.32
N ALA A 388 1.53 -13.30 -0.45
CA ALA A 388 2.80 -13.91 -0.73
C ALA A 388 2.93 -15.23 0.04
N TRP A 389 3.64 -16.19 -0.53
CA TRP A 389 3.77 -17.53 0.01
C TRP A 389 5.22 -17.98 0.00
N PHE A 390 5.64 -18.71 1.01
CA PHE A 390 6.82 -19.53 0.84
C PHE A 390 6.59 -20.59 -0.25
N SER A 391 7.62 -20.89 -1.00
CA SER A 391 7.53 -21.89 -2.09
C SER A 391 8.81 -22.71 -2.17
N ILE A 392 8.65 -23.99 -2.49
CA ILE A 392 9.71 -24.92 -2.85
C ILE A 392 9.44 -25.37 -4.29
N GLY A 393 10.26 -24.92 -5.23
CA GLY A 393 9.91 -25.04 -6.64
C GLY A 393 8.60 -24.28 -6.92
N ASP A 394 7.62 -24.97 -7.51
CA ASP A 394 6.31 -24.40 -7.84
C ASP A 394 5.24 -24.65 -6.76
N THR A 395 5.60 -25.36 -5.69
CA THR A 395 4.69 -25.68 -4.59
C THR A 395 4.70 -24.57 -3.55
N ARG A 396 3.55 -23.90 -3.35
CA ARG A 396 3.35 -22.84 -2.37
C ARG A 396 2.99 -23.40 -1.00
N SER A 397 3.26 -22.59 0.05
CA SER A 397 2.77 -22.84 1.40
C SER A 397 1.24 -22.79 1.48
N THR A 398 0.69 -23.46 2.48
CA THR A 398 -0.76 -23.50 2.74
C THR A 398 -1.35 -22.16 3.17
N ALA A 399 -0.53 -21.31 3.80
CA ALA A 399 -0.93 -19.99 4.26
C ALA A 399 -0.10 -18.89 3.57
N SER A 400 -0.74 -17.74 3.35
CA SER A 400 -0.10 -16.51 2.89
C SER A 400 0.55 -15.77 4.06
N LEU A 401 1.61 -15.03 3.76
CA LEU A 401 2.30 -14.11 4.69
C LEU A 401 1.57 -12.76 4.81
N ARG A 402 0.51 -12.52 4.04
CA ARG A 402 -0.29 -11.30 4.10
C ARG A 402 -0.80 -11.06 5.50
N GLY A 403 -0.58 -9.87 6.03
CA GLY A 403 -1.08 -9.45 7.34
C GLY A 403 -0.33 -10.04 8.54
N LEU A 404 0.82 -10.71 8.34
CA LEU A 404 1.68 -11.06 9.47
C LEU A 404 2.24 -9.77 10.09
N LEU A 405 1.76 -9.43 11.28
CA LEU A 405 2.10 -8.17 11.95
C LEU A 405 3.53 -8.17 12.50
N PRO A 406 4.17 -7.00 12.63
CA PRO A 406 5.42 -6.86 13.34
C PRO A 406 5.37 -7.44 14.74
N GLY A 407 6.36 -8.29 15.07
CA GLY A 407 6.46 -8.98 16.34
C GLY A 407 5.67 -10.29 16.44
N ASP A 408 4.77 -10.58 15.48
CA ASP A 408 4.05 -11.84 15.44
C ASP A 408 4.87 -12.94 14.74
N GLU A 409 4.56 -14.18 15.06
CA GLU A 409 5.08 -15.38 14.43
C GLU A 409 3.91 -16.25 13.90
N MET A 410 4.11 -16.84 12.72
CA MET A 410 3.20 -17.84 12.17
C MET A 410 3.95 -19.08 11.73
N THR A 411 3.25 -20.21 11.70
CA THR A 411 3.76 -21.44 11.11
C THR A 411 3.10 -21.66 9.74
N VAL A 412 3.93 -21.91 8.73
CA VAL A 412 3.46 -22.28 7.38
C VAL A 412 3.99 -23.66 7.01
N GLU A 413 3.19 -24.41 6.25
CA GLU A 413 3.56 -25.72 5.74
C GLU A 413 3.60 -25.71 4.21
N ILE A 414 4.60 -26.37 3.64
CA ILE A 414 4.77 -26.54 2.20
C ILE A 414 4.76 -28.05 1.94
N PRO A 415 3.84 -28.60 1.14
CA PRO A 415 3.80 -30.03 0.78
C PRO A 415 4.91 -30.39 -0.25
N ALA A 416 6.14 -30.08 0.12
CA ALA A 416 7.36 -30.34 -0.65
C ALA A 416 8.58 -30.33 0.28
N VAL A 417 9.69 -30.89 -0.21
CA VAL A 417 10.96 -30.97 0.54
C VAL A 417 12.01 -30.06 -0.10
N PRO A 418 12.68 -29.19 0.66
CA PRO A 418 13.71 -28.31 0.12
C PRO A 418 14.98 -29.13 -0.21
N ARG A 419 15.83 -28.59 -1.05
CA ARG A 419 17.21 -29.06 -1.18
C ARG A 419 17.93 -28.95 0.18
N ALA A 420 18.98 -29.74 0.34
CA ALA A 420 19.69 -29.80 1.62
C ALA A 420 20.25 -28.41 2.08
N ASP A 421 20.59 -27.56 1.11
CA ASP A 421 21.08 -26.20 1.33
C ASP A 421 19.95 -25.14 1.38
N GLY A 422 18.68 -25.57 1.23
CA GLY A 422 17.54 -24.66 1.17
C GLY A 422 17.50 -23.76 -0.06
N SER A 423 18.34 -23.95 -1.07
CA SER A 423 18.49 -23.03 -2.20
C SER A 423 17.24 -22.81 -3.03
N ASN A 424 16.31 -23.78 -3.04
CA ASN A 424 15.05 -23.73 -3.76
C ASN A 424 13.86 -23.26 -2.90
N LEU A 425 14.10 -22.83 -1.65
CA LEU A 425 13.11 -22.17 -0.82
C LEU A 425 13.10 -20.66 -1.12
N ARG A 426 11.97 -20.12 -1.47
CA ARG A 426 11.80 -18.69 -1.80
C ARG A 426 10.42 -18.19 -1.38
N ILE A 427 10.23 -16.87 -1.36
CA ILE A 427 8.91 -16.25 -1.23
C ILE A 427 8.46 -15.81 -2.62
N VAL A 428 7.21 -16.14 -2.98
CA VAL A 428 6.60 -15.79 -4.27
C VAL A 428 5.32 -14.99 -4.04
N SER A 429 5.03 -14.08 -4.95
CA SER A 429 3.80 -13.29 -4.96
C SER A 429 3.35 -13.07 -6.40
N ASP A 430 2.03 -13.02 -6.60
CA ASP A 430 1.46 -12.68 -7.91
C ASP A 430 1.39 -11.17 -8.14
N HIS A 431 1.79 -10.38 -7.14
CA HIS A 431 1.70 -8.92 -7.11
C HIS A 431 3.04 -8.18 -7.22
N ILE A 432 4.13 -8.88 -7.53
CA ILE A 432 5.44 -8.27 -7.76
C ILE A 432 5.87 -8.42 -9.21
N LEU A 433 6.74 -7.55 -9.67
CA LEU A 433 7.31 -7.64 -11.02
C LEU A 433 8.23 -8.86 -11.13
N PRO A 434 8.41 -9.43 -12.34
CA PRO A 434 9.25 -10.62 -12.53
C PRO A 434 10.71 -10.45 -12.07
N GLN A 435 11.25 -9.23 -12.10
CA GLN A 435 12.60 -8.90 -11.67
C GLN A 435 12.72 -8.59 -10.18
N GLN A 436 11.61 -8.42 -9.45
CA GLN A 436 11.59 -8.21 -8.01
C GLN A 436 11.60 -9.53 -7.25
N GLN A 437 12.17 -9.52 -6.06
CA GLN A 437 12.24 -10.67 -5.18
C GLN A 437 11.89 -10.25 -3.75
N ILE A 438 11.09 -11.06 -3.06
CA ILE A 438 10.89 -10.95 -1.62
C ILE A 438 11.97 -11.80 -0.93
N GLU A 439 12.89 -11.15 -0.25
CA GLU A 439 13.94 -11.80 0.52
C GLU A 439 13.52 -12.04 1.97
N PHE A 440 14.20 -12.93 2.66
CA PHE A 440 13.98 -13.22 4.08
C PHE A 440 15.29 -13.55 4.79
N VAL A 441 15.33 -13.35 6.09
CA VAL A 441 16.45 -13.69 6.95
C VAL A 441 16.30 -15.11 7.46
N ALA A 442 17.39 -15.87 7.55
CA ALA A 442 17.42 -17.16 8.22
C ALA A 442 18.84 -17.48 8.73
N GLY A 443 18.94 -18.28 9.79
CA GLY A 443 20.22 -18.74 10.33
C GLY A 443 20.94 -17.74 11.21
N ARG A 444 20.24 -16.71 11.75
CA ARG A 444 20.74 -15.91 12.86
C ARG A 444 20.76 -16.81 14.12
N LYS A 445 21.90 -16.81 14.83
CA LYS A 445 22.05 -17.48 16.12
C LYS A 445 21.46 -16.66 17.25
#